data_c8611b79d9d28e9b604ba51a5c452059
#
_entry.id   c8611b79d9d28e9b604ba51a5c452059
#
_cell.length_a   1.000
_cell.length_b   1.000
_cell.length_c   1.000
_cell.angle_alpha   90.00
_cell.angle_beta   90.00
_cell.angle_gamma   90.00
#
_symmetry.space_group_name_H-M   'P 1'
#
loop_
_entity.id
_entity.type
_entity.pdbx_description
1 polymer ?
#
loop_
_entity_poly.entity_id
_entity_poly.type
_entity_poly.pdbx_seq_one_letter_code
_entity_poly.pdbx_strand_id
1 'polypeptide(L)'
;VRANLHLASPGGFVLRFFQALMPREDQFFGQFNDHARTLVDGAIALRDLLEGGPGVAAACARISAHEDKADAITRAMLLGLRRSFITPFDRGDMQGLINQLDDAIDQMKKAAKAITLFEVTSFELHMRQMADIILRCAELTVEAVGLLSSMRDNVGRINAIAEEITRLEEQADELNDGGIKALYLRTRNGDAMAFIVGNEIYDHLEKVVDRFEDVANRISGLVIEQV
;
A
#
# COMPACT_ATOMS: atom_id res chain seq x y z
N VAL A 1 -61.78 21.71 -25.95
CA VAL A 1 -60.49 21.07 -26.01
C VAL A 1 -59.57 21.87 -25.08
N ARG A 2 -59.30 21.38 -23.87
CA ARG A 2 -58.35 21.97 -22.92
C ARG A 2 -57.07 21.13 -22.96
N ALA A 3 -55.97 21.71 -23.43
CA ALA A 3 -54.65 21.14 -23.38
C ALA A 3 -54.07 21.34 -21.98
N ASN A 4 -53.84 20.25 -21.25
CA ASN A 4 -53.09 20.27 -19.98
C ASN A 4 -51.57 20.29 -20.29
N LEU A 5 -50.97 21.45 -20.11
CA LEU A 5 -49.51 21.59 -20.07
C LEU A 5 -49.01 21.08 -18.72
N HIS A 6 -48.44 19.90 -18.68
CA HIS A 6 -47.66 19.43 -17.53
C HIS A 6 -46.33 20.17 -17.49
N LEU A 7 -46.25 21.18 -16.62
CA LEU A 7 -44.99 21.81 -16.22
C LEU A 7 -44.18 20.80 -15.42
N ALA A 8 -43.12 20.29 -16.03
CA ALA A 8 -42.12 19.49 -15.31
C ALA A 8 -41.46 20.35 -14.22
N SER A 9 -41.55 19.93 -12.97
CA SER A 9 -40.97 20.60 -11.82
C SER A 9 -39.42 20.70 -11.94
N PRO A 10 -38.82 21.92 -11.82
CA PRO A 10 -37.38 22.11 -11.92
C PRO A 10 -36.58 21.38 -10.82
N GLY A 11 -37.22 20.95 -9.72
CA GLY A 11 -36.59 20.18 -8.63
C GLY A 11 -36.11 18.78 -9.03
N GLY A 12 -36.78 18.14 -10.02
CA GLY A 12 -36.40 16.79 -10.44
C GLY A 12 -35.13 16.74 -11.30
N PHE A 13 -34.80 17.82 -12.01
CA PHE A 13 -33.55 17.91 -12.78
C PHE A 13 -32.34 18.17 -11.88
N VAL A 14 -32.48 19.07 -10.91
CA VAL A 14 -31.46 19.40 -9.92
C VAL A 14 -31.13 18.16 -9.05
N LEU A 15 -32.14 17.43 -8.58
CA LEU A 15 -31.97 16.23 -7.79
C LEU A 15 -31.26 15.09 -8.57
N ARG A 16 -31.62 14.91 -9.86
CA ARG A 16 -30.94 13.95 -10.75
C ARG A 16 -29.50 14.34 -11.06
N PHE A 17 -29.21 15.64 -11.15
CA PHE A 17 -27.86 16.14 -11.33
C PHE A 17 -27.01 15.89 -10.09
N PHE A 18 -27.54 16.12 -8.87
CA PHE A 18 -26.87 15.79 -7.60
C PHE A 18 -26.72 14.27 -7.40
N GLN A 19 -27.71 13.46 -7.76
CA GLN A 19 -27.61 11.99 -7.70
C GLN A 19 -26.59 11.41 -8.70
N ALA A 20 -26.34 12.09 -9.84
CA ALA A 20 -25.28 11.70 -10.78
C ALA A 20 -23.87 12.11 -10.30
N LEU A 21 -23.77 13.02 -9.33
CA LEU A 21 -22.51 13.47 -8.71
C LEU A 21 -22.13 12.65 -7.45
N MET A 22 -23.10 12.15 -6.70
CA MET A 22 -22.90 11.36 -5.49
C MET A 22 -22.23 9.98 -5.70
N PRO A 23 -22.41 9.24 -6.82
CA PRO A 23 -21.73 7.95 -7.02
C PRO A 23 -20.21 8.03 -7.18
N ARG A 24 -19.64 9.23 -7.34
CA ARG A 24 -18.20 9.37 -7.60
C ARG A 24 -17.33 9.35 -6.34
N GLU A 25 -17.84 9.79 -5.20
CA GLU A 25 -17.11 9.74 -3.93
C GLU A 25 -16.89 8.29 -3.49
N ASP A 26 -17.94 7.46 -3.53
CA ASP A 26 -17.88 6.03 -3.23
C ASP A 26 -16.89 5.28 -4.16
N GLN A 27 -16.80 5.74 -5.43
CA GLN A 27 -15.86 5.15 -6.38
C GLN A 27 -14.40 5.37 -5.96
N PHE A 28 -14.02 6.55 -5.43
CA PHE A 28 -12.67 6.82 -4.99
C PHE A 28 -12.30 5.98 -3.76
N PHE A 29 -13.19 5.90 -2.77
CA PHE A 29 -12.97 5.01 -1.62
C PHE A 29 -12.87 3.55 -2.03
N GLY A 30 -13.69 3.11 -3.00
CA GLY A 30 -13.59 1.78 -3.59
C GLY A 30 -12.23 1.53 -4.22
N GLN A 31 -11.70 2.48 -4.99
CA GLN A 31 -10.37 2.37 -5.63
C GLN A 31 -9.25 2.34 -4.58
N PHE A 32 -9.30 3.15 -3.53
CA PHE A 32 -8.35 3.07 -2.43
C PHE A 32 -8.36 1.70 -1.76
N ASN A 33 -9.55 1.17 -1.44
CA ASN A 33 -9.68 -0.16 -0.83
C ASN A 33 -9.16 -1.27 -1.76
N ASP A 34 -9.46 -1.20 -3.05
CA ASP A 34 -8.99 -2.19 -4.02
C ASP A 34 -7.47 -2.14 -4.19
N HIS A 35 -6.87 -0.93 -4.15
CA HIS A 35 -5.42 -0.78 -4.17
C HIS A 35 -4.79 -1.33 -2.89
N ALA A 36 -5.30 -0.95 -1.70
CA ALA A 36 -4.78 -1.45 -0.43
C ALA A 36 -4.80 -2.98 -0.33
N ARG A 37 -5.82 -3.64 -0.89
CA ARG A 37 -5.86 -5.12 -0.98
C ARG A 37 -4.72 -5.70 -1.81
N THR A 38 -4.26 -5.00 -2.85
CA THR A 38 -3.09 -5.48 -3.62
C THR A 38 -1.82 -5.50 -2.79
N LEU A 39 -1.70 -4.61 -1.79
CA LEU A 39 -0.57 -4.62 -0.84
C LEU A 39 -0.57 -5.88 0.02
N VAL A 40 -1.73 -6.33 0.51
CA VAL A 40 -1.84 -7.58 1.27
C VAL A 40 -1.49 -8.77 0.39
N ASP A 41 -2.04 -8.84 -0.82
CA ASP A 41 -1.75 -9.91 -1.77
C ASP A 41 -0.24 -9.95 -2.12
N GLY A 42 0.37 -8.77 -2.32
CA GLY A 42 1.81 -8.61 -2.55
C GLY A 42 2.66 -9.05 -1.35
N ALA A 43 2.26 -8.65 -0.14
CA ALA A 43 2.94 -9.03 1.11
C ALA A 43 2.87 -10.54 1.38
N ILE A 44 1.73 -11.19 1.12
CA ILE A 44 1.60 -12.65 1.18
C ILE A 44 2.57 -13.30 0.19
N ALA A 45 2.64 -12.79 -1.04
CA ALA A 45 3.56 -13.32 -2.05
C ALA A 45 5.03 -13.10 -1.66
N LEU A 46 5.37 -11.96 -1.02
CA LEU A 46 6.72 -11.68 -0.52
C LEU A 46 7.11 -12.61 0.65
N ARG A 47 6.18 -12.86 1.57
CA ARG A 47 6.40 -13.84 2.65
C ARG A 47 6.65 -15.24 2.08
N ASP A 48 5.82 -15.70 1.15
CA ASP A 48 6.02 -17.00 0.49
C ASP A 48 7.35 -17.05 -0.29
N LEU A 49 7.79 -15.94 -0.90
CA LEU A 49 9.09 -15.82 -1.55
C LEU A 49 10.22 -16.08 -0.57
N LEU A 50 10.16 -15.46 0.62
CA LEU A 50 11.20 -15.54 1.65
C LEU A 50 11.22 -16.89 2.40
N GLU A 51 10.25 -17.78 2.19
CA GLU A 51 10.39 -19.20 2.55
C GLU A 51 11.46 -19.92 1.73
N GLY A 52 11.76 -19.41 0.53
CA GLY A 52 12.84 -19.91 -0.32
C GLY A 52 12.50 -21.15 -1.13
N GLY A 53 13.56 -21.81 -1.65
CA GLY A 53 13.45 -23.05 -2.41
C GLY A 53 12.84 -22.86 -3.81
N PRO A 54 12.22 -23.91 -4.39
CA PRO A 54 11.75 -23.89 -5.78
C PRO A 54 10.56 -22.95 -6.03
N GLY A 55 9.92 -22.44 -4.97
CA GLY A 55 8.79 -21.50 -5.06
C GLY A 55 9.15 -20.05 -5.38
N VAL A 56 10.42 -19.66 -5.23
CA VAL A 56 10.89 -18.27 -5.34
C VAL A 56 10.46 -17.61 -6.65
N ALA A 57 10.72 -18.24 -7.79
CA ALA A 57 10.38 -17.67 -9.10
C ALA A 57 8.88 -17.44 -9.27
N ALA A 58 8.04 -18.36 -8.80
CA ALA A 58 6.59 -18.23 -8.86
C ALA A 58 6.08 -17.12 -7.92
N ALA A 59 6.67 -16.96 -6.75
CA ALA A 59 6.34 -15.89 -5.81
C ALA A 59 6.73 -14.51 -6.36
N CYS A 60 7.93 -14.38 -6.98
CA CYS A 60 8.34 -13.15 -7.66
C CYS A 60 7.35 -12.75 -8.77
N ALA A 61 6.87 -13.73 -9.57
CA ALA A 61 5.90 -13.47 -10.62
C ALA A 61 4.55 -13.00 -10.05
N ARG A 62 4.10 -13.52 -8.90
CA ARG A 62 2.89 -13.07 -8.21
C ARG A 62 3.02 -11.63 -7.73
N ILE A 63 4.15 -11.26 -7.11
CA ILE A 63 4.40 -9.88 -6.67
C ILE A 63 4.30 -8.92 -7.86
N SER A 64 4.93 -9.25 -9.00
CA SER A 64 4.84 -8.44 -10.22
C SER A 64 3.41 -8.30 -10.71
N ALA A 65 2.61 -9.38 -10.70
CA ALA A 65 1.22 -9.33 -11.12
C ALA A 65 0.33 -8.47 -10.19
N HIS A 66 0.61 -8.46 -8.88
CA HIS A 66 -0.12 -7.61 -7.93
C HIS A 66 0.25 -6.14 -8.11
N GLU A 67 1.52 -5.82 -8.38
CA GLU A 67 1.95 -4.45 -8.70
C GLU A 67 1.37 -3.97 -10.04
N ASP A 68 1.37 -4.76 -11.09
CA ASP A 68 0.73 -4.41 -12.37
C ASP A 68 -0.78 -4.08 -12.18
N LYS A 69 -1.45 -4.79 -11.25
CA LYS A 69 -2.85 -4.51 -10.89
C LYS A 69 -2.98 -3.20 -10.10
N ALA A 70 -2.11 -2.95 -9.12
CA ALA A 70 -2.06 -1.71 -8.33
C ALA A 70 -1.84 -0.50 -9.23
N ASP A 71 -0.87 -0.57 -10.13
CA ASP A 71 -0.52 0.42 -11.14
C ASP A 71 -1.73 0.79 -12.05
N ALA A 72 -2.53 -0.21 -12.43
CA ALA A 72 -3.76 0.03 -13.20
C ALA A 72 -4.80 0.82 -12.38
N ILE A 73 -4.95 0.52 -11.09
CA ILE A 73 -5.86 1.22 -10.18
C ILE A 73 -5.37 2.66 -9.98
N THR A 74 -4.08 2.87 -9.71
CA THR A 74 -3.45 4.18 -9.55
C THR A 74 -3.69 5.05 -10.78
N ARG A 75 -3.42 4.55 -11.98
CA ARG A 75 -3.69 5.27 -13.23
C ARG A 75 -5.15 5.63 -13.40
N ALA A 76 -6.07 4.70 -13.13
CA ALA A 76 -7.52 4.94 -13.24
C ALA A 76 -7.97 6.03 -12.25
N MET A 77 -7.47 5.97 -11.01
CA MET A 77 -7.77 6.95 -9.97
C MET A 77 -7.26 8.35 -10.33
N LEU A 78 -6.01 8.49 -10.76
CA LEU A 78 -5.42 9.77 -11.17
C LEU A 78 -6.17 10.39 -12.36
N LEU A 79 -6.62 9.58 -13.31
CA LEU A 79 -7.48 10.05 -14.42
C LEU A 79 -8.86 10.46 -13.91
N GLY A 80 -9.44 9.74 -12.98
CA GLY A 80 -10.70 10.07 -12.30
C GLY A 80 -10.62 11.41 -11.58
N LEU A 81 -9.56 11.65 -10.81
CA LEU A 81 -9.30 12.91 -10.09
C LEU A 81 -9.26 14.12 -11.04
N ARG A 82 -8.59 14.00 -12.18
CA ARG A 82 -8.49 15.08 -13.19
C ARG A 82 -9.85 15.43 -13.80
N ARG A 83 -10.77 14.47 -13.90
CA ARG A 83 -12.09 14.61 -14.54
C ARG A 83 -13.22 14.93 -13.55
N SER A 84 -12.99 14.74 -12.25
CA SER A 84 -14.01 14.98 -11.24
C SER A 84 -14.03 16.44 -10.84
N PHE A 85 -15.25 16.98 -10.68
CA PHE A 85 -15.47 18.34 -10.20
C PHE A 85 -15.46 18.40 -8.67
N ILE A 86 -15.94 17.34 -8.03
CA ILE A 86 -16.00 17.17 -6.57
C ILE A 86 -15.23 15.91 -6.20
N THR A 87 -14.42 16.00 -5.15
CA THR A 87 -13.64 14.92 -4.57
C THR A 87 -13.87 14.83 -3.04
N PRO A 88 -13.80 13.64 -2.43
CA PRO A 88 -14.02 13.46 -0.98
C PRO A 88 -13.08 14.30 -0.11
N PHE A 89 -11.82 14.43 -0.52
CA PHE A 89 -10.78 15.23 0.12
C PHE A 89 -10.13 16.16 -0.90
N ASP A 90 -9.15 16.96 -0.45
CA ASP A 90 -8.31 17.71 -1.38
C ASP A 90 -7.66 16.77 -2.41
N ARG A 91 -7.56 17.24 -3.65
CA ARG A 91 -7.02 16.42 -4.76
C ARG A 91 -5.55 16.07 -4.58
N GLY A 92 -4.77 16.98 -3.98
CA GLY A 92 -3.37 16.76 -3.66
C GLY A 92 -3.21 15.64 -2.64
N ASP A 93 -4.11 15.60 -1.66
CA ASP A 93 -4.12 14.56 -0.62
C ASP A 93 -4.49 13.20 -1.19
N MET A 94 -5.53 13.15 -2.02
CA MET A 94 -5.92 11.91 -2.70
C MET A 94 -4.81 11.38 -3.62
N GLN A 95 -4.17 12.28 -4.37
CA GLN A 95 -3.01 11.92 -5.21
C GLN A 95 -1.83 11.46 -4.36
N GLY A 96 -1.54 12.16 -3.26
CA GLY A 96 -0.47 11.80 -2.34
C GLY A 96 -0.68 10.40 -1.76
N LEU A 97 -1.89 10.12 -1.27
CA LEU A 97 -2.20 8.82 -0.66
C LEU A 97 -2.12 7.66 -1.68
N ILE A 98 -2.70 7.82 -2.89
CA ILE A 98 -2.63 6.73 -3.88
C ILE A 98 -1.19 6.47 -4.33
N ASN A 99 -0.36 7.51 -4.47
CA ASN A 99 1.04 7.36 -4.84
C ASN A 99 1.84 6.65 -3.74
N GLN A 100 1.60 6.95 -2.45
CA GLN A 100 2.28 6.25 -1.36
C GLN A 100 1.87 4.78 -1.23
N LEU A 101 0.59 4.46 -1.48
CA LEU A 101 0.15 3.07 -1.57
C LEU A 101 0.85 2.34 -2.73
N ASP A 102 1.01 2.99 -3.87
CA ASP A 102 1.70 2.47 -5.05
C ASP A 102 3.20 2.27 -4.78
N ASP A 103 3.85 3.23 -4.10
CA ASP A 103 5.27 3.15 -3.72
C ASP A 103 5.55 1.91 -2.82
N ALA A 104 4.61 1.49 -1.99
CA ALA A 104 4.78 0.32 -1.12
C ALA A 104 4.82 -1.00 -1.92
N ILE A 105 3.91 -1.21 -2.88
CA ILE A 105 3.93 -2.41 -3.72
C ILE A 105 5.10 -2.40 -4.71
N ASP A 106 5.44 -1.22 -5.22
CA ASP A 106 6.61 -1.00 -6.08
C ASP A 106 7.91 -1.42 -5.37
N GLN A 107 8.02 -1.11 -4.07
CA GLN A 107 9.18 -1.50 -3.27
C GLN A 107 9.23 -3.02 -3.04
N MET A 108 8.09 -3.70 -2.85
CA MET A 108 8.03 -5.18 -2.81
C MET A 108 8.51 -5.78 -4.15
N LYS A 109 8.11 -5.20 -5.29
CA LYS A 109 8.56 -5.62 -6.63
C LYS A 109 10.07 -5.40 -6.80
N LYS A 110 10.64 -4.31 -6.27
CA LYS A 110 12.09 -4.07 -6.28
C LYS A 110 12.85 -5.13 -5.49
N ALA A 111 12.37 -5.51 -4.31
CA ALA A 111 12.92 -6.63 -3.53
C ALA A 111 12.89 -7.96 -4.32
N ALA A 112 11.75 -8.31 -4.89
CA ALA A 112 11.61 -9.52 -5.73
C ALA A 112 12.53 -9.49 -6.95
N LYS A 113 12.71 -8.32 -7.57
CA LYS A 113 13.62 -8.12 -8.71
C LYS A 113 15.08 -8.33 -8.32
N ALA A 114 15.53 -7.80 -7.18
CA ALA A 114 16.88 -8.02 -6.67
C ALA A 114 17.13 -9.51 -6.40
N ILE A 115 16.19 -10.19 -5.73
CA ILE A 115 16.24 -11.63 -5.46
C ILE A 115 16.37 -12.44 -6.74
N THR A 116 15.57 -12.11 -7.77
CA THR A 116 15.62 -12.77 -9.08
C THR A 116 16.95 -12.50 -9.79
N LEU A 117 17.44 -11.24 -9.76
CA LEU A 117 18.67 -10.82 -10.43
C LEU A 117 19.90 -11.55 -9.89
N PHE A 118 19.94 -11.76 -8.57
CA PHE A 118 21.05 -12.42 -7.89
C PHE A 118 20.82 -13.93 -7.68
N GLU A 119 19.73 -14.49 -8.24
CA GLU A 119 19.39 -15.92 -8.17
C GLU A 119 19.33 -16.46 -6.72
N VAL A 120 18.90 -15.62 -5.76
CA VAL A 120 18.82 -16.02 -4.35
C VAL A 120 17.62 -16.92 -4.11
N THR A 121 17.87 -18.07 -3.49
CA THR A 121 16.84 -19.09 -3.22
C THR A 121 16.74 -19.49 -1.73
N SER A 122 17.58 -18.93 -0.88
CA SER A 122 17.55 -19.19 0.56
C SER A 122 17.68 -17.89 1.35
N PHE A 123 16.90 -17.74 2.40
CA PHE A 123 16.77 -16.50 3.15
C PHE A 123 16.98 -16.73 4.65
N GLU A 124 17.50 -15.71 5.32
CA GLU A 124 17.77 -15.74 6.75
C GLU A 124 16.49 -15.58 7.57
N LEU A 125 16.56 -15.99 8.84
CA LEU A 125 15.42 -15.90 9.75
C LEU A 125 14.91 -14.46 9.89
N HIS A 126 15.83 -13.48 10.02
CA HIS A 126 15.47 -12.07 10.16
C HIS A 126 14.69 -11.56 8.93
N MET A 127 15.07 -11.94 7.70
CA MET A 127 14.34 -11.57 6.48
C MET A 127 12.91 -12.11 6.49
N ARG A 128 12.69 -13.35 6.97
CA ARG A 128 11.36 -13.95 7.10
C ARG A 128 10.52 -13.22 8.16
N GLN A 129 11.13 -12.87 9.29
CA GLN A 129 10.46 -12.08 10.34
C GLN A 129 10.06 -10.68 9.83
N MET A 130 10.91 -10.03 9.02
CA MET A 130 10.55 -8.76 8.35
C MET A 130 9.37 -8.95 7.39
N ALA A 131 9.26 -10.08 6.68
CA ALA A 131 8.11 -10.36 5.83
C ALA A 131 6.80 -10.50 6.61
N ASP A 132 6.84 -11.08 7.82
CA ASP A 132 5.67 -11.15 8.69
C ASP A 132 5.24 -9.75 9.17
N ILE A 133 6.21 -8.87 9.47
CA ILE A 133 5.94 -7.45 9.78
C ILE A 133 5.32 -6.74 8.57
N ILE A 134 5.89 -6.90 7.38
CA ILE A 134 5.37 -6.31 6.14
C ILE A 134 3.92 -6.71 5.91
N LEU A 135 3.59 -8.00 6.08
CA LEU A 135 2.22 -8.47 5.96
C LEU A 135 1.30 -7.80 7.00
N ARG A 136 1.74 -7.68 8.24
CA ARG A 136 0.97 -7.02 9.29
C ARG A 136 0.73 -5.54 8.97
N CYS A 137 1.73 -4.81 8.49
CA CYS A 137 1.58 -3.41 8.04
C CYS A 137 0.57 -3.30 6.89
N ALA A 138 0.60 -4.23 5.92
CA ALA A 138 -0.35 -4.25 4.82
C ALA A 138 -1.80 -4.46 5.31
N GLU A 139 -2.03 -5.38 6.25
CA GLU A 139 -3.35 -5.61 6.85
C GLU A 139 -3.88 -4.38 7.59
N LEU A 140 -3.03 -3.72 8.37
CA LEU A 140 -3.35 -2.49 9.09
C LEU A 140 -3.65 -1.34 8.11
N THR A 141 -2.93 -1.26 7.00
CA THR A 141 -3.17 -0.28 5.94
C THR A 141 -4.54 -0.49 5.29
N VAL A 142 -4.95 -1.74 5.01
CA VAL A 142 -6.31 -2.02 4.52
C VAL A 142 -7.36 -1.58 5.51
N GLU A 143 -7.16 -1.82 6.81
CA GLU A 143 -8.09 -1.36 7.84
C GLU A 143 -8.17 0.18 7.87
N ALA A 144 -7.04 0.88 7.91
CA ALA A 144 -7.00 2.34 7.94
C ALA A 144 -7.67 2.98 6.71
N VAL A 145 -7.37 2.45 5.52
CA VAL A 145 -7.98 2.91 4.25
C VAL A 145 -9.49 2.66 4.26
N GLY A 146 -9.95 1.53 4.79
CA GLY A 146 -11.38 1.23 4.93
C GLY A 146 -12.14 2.21 5.82
N LEU A 147 -11.47 2.85 6.78
CA LEU A 147 -12.06 3.83 7.70
C LEU A 147 -12.13 5.25 7.11
N LEU A 148 -11.47 5.53 5.97
CA LEU A 148 -11.42 6.88 5.39
C LEU A 148 -12.80 7.44 5.03
N SER A 149 -13.75 6.61 4.60
CA SER A 149 -15.11 7.06 4.27
C SER A 149 -15.93 7.53 5.49
N SER A 150 -15.51 7.14 6.69
CA SER A 150 -16.12 7.52 7.98
C SER A 150 -15.06 8.02 8.97
N MET A 151 -14.08 8.73 8.48
CA MET A 151 -12.87 9.15 9.19
C MET A 151 -13.20 9.87 10.51
N ARG A 152 -14.15 10.81 10.51
CA ARG A 152 -14.52 11.60 11.70
C ARG A 152 -14.98 10.74 12.88
N ASP A 153 -15.65 9.63 12.60
CA ASP A 153 -16.13 8.72 13.63
C ASP A 153 -15.06 7.74 14.11
N ASN A 154 -13.93 7.64 13.36
CA ASN A 154 -12.90 6.64 13.56
C ASN A 154 -11.49 7.20 13.83
N VAL A 155 -11.38 8.50 14.19
CA VAL A 155 -10.09 9.17 14.45
C VAL A 155 -9.20 8.37 15.41
N GLY A 156 -9.76 7.94 16.54
CA GLY A 156 -9.02 7.19 17.56
C GLY A 156 -8.48 5.84 17.04
N ARG A 157 -9.26 5.15 16.19
CA ARG A 157 -8.82 3.87 15.60
C ARG A 157 -7.74 4.08 14.54
N ILE A 158 -7.89 5.08 13.68
CA ILE A 158 -6.91 5.43 12.65
C ILE A 158 -5.56 5.79 13.30
N ASN A 159 -5.58 6.61 14.34
CA ASN A 159 -4.35 6.98 15.06
C ASN A 159 -3.70 5.75 15.73
N ALA A 160 -4.49 4.87 16.34
CA ALA A 160 -3.96 3.64 16.94
C ALA A 160 -3.33 2.70 15.89
N ILE A 161 -3.88 2.65 14.67
CA ILE A 161 -3.28 1.89 13.56
C ILE A 161 -1.95 2.52 13.15
N ALA A 162 -1.89 3.84 13.00
CA ALA A 162 -0.65 4.52 12.64
C ALA A 162 0.45 4.29 13.69
N GLU A 163 0.14 4.40 14.99
CA GLU A 163 1.07 4.08 16.08
C GLU A 163 1.51 2.62 16.08
N GLU A 164 0.64 1.68 15.66
CA GLU A 164 1.00 0.27 15.54
C GLU A 164 1.96 0.05 14.38
N ILE A 165 1.77 0.72 13.23
CA ILE A 165 2.67 0.65 12.07
C ILE A 165 4.04 1.23 12.42
N THR A 166 4.13 2.39 13.08
CA THR A 166 5.42 2.95 13.52
C THR A 166 6.16 2.00 14.46
N ARG A 167 5.46 1.33 15.41
CA ARG A 167 6.12 0.31 16.25
C ARG A 167 6.60 -0.92 15.48
N LEU A 168 5.92 -1.28 14.42
CA LEU A 168 6.33 -2.38 13.54
C LEU A 168 7.55 -2.01 12.70
N GLU A 169 7.64 -0.75 12.28
CA GLU A 169 8.83 -0.21 11.61
C GLU A 169 10.05 -0.24 12.53
N GLU A 170 9.94 0.27 13.78
CA GLU A 170 11.01 0.17 14.79
C GLU A 170 11.49 -1.29 15.00
N GLN A 171 10.55 -2.26 15.02
CA GLN A 171 10.89 -3.67 15.12
C GLN A 171 11.59 -4.20 13.85
N ALA A 172 11.19 -3.74 12.67
CA ALA A 172 11.84 -4.13 11.43
C ALA A 172 13.28 -3.59 11.34
N ASP A 173 13.52 -2.38 11.83
CA ASP A 173 14.85 -1.78 11.93
C ASP A 173 15.77 -2.60 12.82
N GLU A 174 15.29 -3.02 14.01
CA GLU A 174 16.05 -3.90 14.89
C GLU A 174 16.40 -5.25 14.23
N LEU A 175 15.46 -5.83 13.47
CA LEU A 175 15.69 -7.06 12.71
C LEU A 175 16.67 -6.85 11.56
N ASN A 176 16.59 -5.72 10.85
CA ASN A 176 17.51 -5.33 9.79
C ASN A 176 18.95 -5.21 10.32
N ASP A 177 19.17 -4.43 11.37
CA ASP A 177 20.47 -4.25 12.00
C ASP A 177 21.06 -5.58 12.53
N GLY A 178 20.22 -6.37 13.20
CA GLY A 178 20.60 -7.70 13.70
C GLY A 178 20.97 -8.66 12.57
N GLY A 179 20.20 -8.65 11.50
CA GLY A 179 20.40 -9.48 10.32
C GLY A 179 21.66 -9.10 9.54
N ILE A 180 21.88 -7.81 9.27
CA ILE A 180 23.10 -7.31 8.61
C ILE A 180 24.35 -7.65 9.44
N LYS A 181 24.29 -7.49 10.77
CA LYS A 181 25.39 -7.87 11.66
C LYS A 181 25.68 -9.38 11.60
N ALA A 182 24.67 -10.23 11.64
CA ALA A 182 24.82 -11.67 11.53
C ALA A 182 25.42 -12.07 10.18
N LEU A 183 24.92 -11.47 9.09
CA LEU A 183 25.42 -11.67 7.75
C LEU A 183 26.90 -11.27 7.64
N TYR A 184 27.29 -10.09 8.13
CA TYR A 184 28.69 -9.65 8.16
C TYR A 184 29.59 -10.63 8.91
N LEU A 185 29.19 -11.06 10.09
CA LEU A 185 30.01 -12.00 10.90
C LEU A 185 30.23 -13.34 10.19
N ARG A 186 29.22 -13.82 9.43
CA ARG A 186 29.31 -15.06 8.67
C ARG A 186 30.21 -14.94 7.44
N THR A 187 30.20 -13.77 6.77
CA THR A 187 30.82 -13.61 5.45
C THR A 187 32.18 -12.90 5.49
N ARG A 188 32.52 -12.19 6.57
CA ARG A 188 33.72 -11.32 6.68
C ARG A 188 35.06 -11.99 6.38
N ASN A 189 35.16 -13.31 6.48
CA ASN A 189 36.42 -14.05 6.25
C ASN A 189 36.42 -14.79 4.88
N GLY A 190 35.47 -14.58 3.99
CA GLY A 190 35.42 -15.35 2.75
C GLY A 190 34.56 -14.76 1.63
N ASP A 191 33.26 -14.69 1.80
CA ASP A 191 32.33 -14.38 0.70
C ASP A 191 31.77 -12.94 0.78
N ALA A 192 32.55 -11.98 0.22
CA ALA A 192 32.14 -10.58 0.15
C ALA A 192 30.89 -10.40 -0.73
N MET A 193 30.70 -11.24 -1.77
CA MET A 193 29.52 -11.13 -2.64
C MET A 193 28.26 -11.57 -1.91
N ALA A 194 28.31 -12.62 -1.09
CA ALA A 194 27.18 -13.00 -0.24
C ALA A 194 26.77 -11.89 0.72
N PHE A 195 27.73 -11.12 1.25
CA PHE A 195 27.43 -9.94 2.06
C PHE A 195 26.74 -8.85 1.25
N ILE A 196 27.27 -8.50 0.08
CA ILE A 196 26.70 -7.43 -0.77
C ILE A 196 25.28 -7.78 -1.17
N VAL A 197 25.05 -8.99 -1.67
CA VAL A 197 23.72 -9.43 -2.11
C VAL A 197 22.72 -9.52 -0.95
N GLY A 198 23.13 -10.07 0.18
CA GLY A 198 22.26 -10.19 1.35
C GLY A 198 21.92 -8.81 1.94
N ASN A 199 22.88 -7.88 2.00
CA ASN A 199 22.67 -6.51 2.45
C ASN A 199 21.69 -5.76 1.54
N GLU A 200 21.77 -5.95 0.22
CA GLU A 200 20.83 -5.35 -0.75
C GLU A 200 19.39 -5.86 -0.51
N ILE A 201 19.23 -7.14 -0.16
CA ILE A 201 17.91 -7.69 0.14
C ILE A 201 17.37 -7.11 1.44
N TYR A 202 18.20 -6.99 2.49
CA TYR A 202 17.82 -6.35 3.74
C TYR A 202 17.38 -4.91 3.54
N ASP A 203 18.16 -4.10 2.80
CA ASP A 203 17.84 -2.71 2.45
C ASP A 203 16.50 -2.59 1.71
N HIS A 204 16.20 -3.53 0.81
CA HIS A 204 14.90 -3.54 0.15
C HIS A 204 13.74 -3.90 1.07
N LEU A 205 13.92 -4.83 2.03
CA LEU A 205 12.87 -5.22 2.97
C LEU A 205 12.56 -4.12 3.97
N GLU A 206 13.59 -3.45 4.51
CA GLU A 206 13.44 -2.29 5.38
C GLU A 206 12.66 -1.19 4.67
N LYS A 207 13.05 -0.81 3.44
CA LYS A 207 12.33 0.18 2.64
C LYS A 207 10.87 -0.18 2.34
N VAL A 208 10.48 -1.46 2.34
CA VAL A 208 9.06 -1.81 2.23
C VAL A 208 8.30 -1.39 3.48
N VAL A 209 8.87 -1.58 4.67
CA VAL A 209 8.24 -1.19 5.93
C VAL A 209 8.14 0.33 6.04
N ASP A 210 9.21 1.07 5.67
CA ASP A 210 9.20 2.53 5.58
C ASP A 210 8.05 3.07 4.72
N ARG A 211 7.78 2.41 3.56
CA ARG A 211 6.66 2.84 2.71
C ARG A 211 5.32 2.67 3.42
N PHE A 212 5.15 1.66 4.24
CA PHE A 212 3.93 1.51 5.04
C PHE A 212 3.81 2.58 6.12
N GLU A 213 4.92 2.98 6.75
CA GLU A 213 4.94 4.10 7.67
C GLU A 213 4.60 5.42 6.97
N ASP A 214 5.15 5.68 5.78
CA ASP A 214 4.78 6.84 4.94
C ASP A 214 3.26 6.89 4.69
N VAL A 215 2.63 5.76 4.36
CA VAL A 215 1.17 5.65 4.17
C VAL A 215 0.42 5.99 5.46
N ALA A 216 0.85 5.43 6.60
CA ALA A 216 0.24 5.67 7.90
C ALA A 216 0.31 7.15 8.31
N ASN A 217 1.48 7.78 8.10
CA ASN A 217 1.71 9.19 8.34
C ASN A 217 0.83 10.07 7.44
N ARG A 218 0.64 9.68 6.17
CA ARG A 218 -0.24 10.39 5.24
C ARG A 218 -1.70 10.32 5.68
N ILE A 219 -2.17 9.13 6.09
CA ILE A 219 -3.54 8.96 6.58
C ILE A 219 -3.76 9.78 7.86
N SER A 220 -2.79 9.80 8.78
CA SER A 220 -2.85 10.63 9.99
C SER A 220 -2.91 12.12 9.66
N GLY A 221 -2.15 12.59 8.66
CA GLY A 221 -2.23 13.96 8.15
C GLY A 221 -3.63 14.32 7.65
N LEU A 222 -4.26 13.43 6.88
CA LEU A 222 -5.65 13.62 6.40
C LEU A 222 -6.63 13.76 7.56
N VAL A 223 -6.48 12.98 8.63
CA VAL A 223 -7.34 13.07 9.82
C VAL A 223 -7.23 14.45 10.47
N ILE A 224 -6.01 14.99 10.62
CA ILE A 224 -5.78 16.29 11.25
C ILE A 224 -6.41 17.43 10.43
N GLU A 225 -6.38 17.33 9.09
CA GLU A 225 -6.91 18.40 8.20
C GLU A 225 -8.44 18.38 8.07
N GLN A 226 -9.09 17.22 8.32
CA GLN A 226 -10.52 17.03 8.08
C GLN A 226 -11.37 17.01 9.36
N VAL A 227 -10.77 17.03 10.54
CA VAL A 227 -11.42 16.96 11.86
C VAL A 227 -11.17 18.23 12.66
#